data_1a28b38f285bfd0c1bb074612024b439
#
_entry.id   1a28b38f285bfd0c1bb074612024b439
#
_cell.length_a   1.000
_cell.length_b   1.000
_cell.length_c   1.000
_cell.angle_alpha   90.00
_cell.angle_beta   90.00
_cell.angle_gamma   90.00
#
_symmetry.space_group_name_H-M   'P 1'
#
loop_
_entity.id
_entity.type
_entity.pdbx_description
1 polymer ?
#
loop_
_entity_poly.entity_id
_entity_poly.type
_entity_poly.pdbx_seq_one_letter_code
_entity_poly.pdbx_strand_id
1 'polypeptide(L)'
;MYNSGLREKLISGVHAAVGTPRDEHGRLDEPAFRTTLQYLMGHGVTGFAINGATGEYCLTTPAELTRLVAITRELTAGRASVLCGIGSAGIHGCLENAAIAVQGGVTALLLPMPHFFPYAQTDLEAFCIAVAQNLAQHTEAPVLLYNLPFTSALEPHTVQTLLETCPNIIGIKDSSGSLDILRHLTRTVPSACRIVGSDGVLQQALIEGVCDGVISGVASVLPRLILTLYREGSTSAAASLQQFIHALSPFPTPWGLKLTGEYAGIMPASFSQPLSPERRVQAEALKAWFLSWRESL
;
A
#
# COMPACT_ATOMS: atom_id res chain seq x y z
N MET A 1 17.69 17.61 -7.54
CA MET A 1 16.70 18.03 -6.52
C MET A 1 15.32 17.87 -7.12
N TYR A 2 14.56 16.86 -6.69
CA TYR A 2 13.15 16.73 -7.07
C TYR A 2 12.38 17.96 -6.58
N ASN A 3 11.64 18.57 -7.48
CA ASN A 3 10.88 19.80 -7.24
C ASN A 3 9.85 19.59 -6.12
N SER A 4 9.82 20.43 -5.09
CA SER A 4 8.88 20.35 -3.96
C SER A 4 7.41 20.25 -4.38
N GLY A 5 7.03 20.88 -5.51
CA GLY A 5 5.69 20.79 -6.07
C GLY A 5 5.34 19.41 -6.66
N LEU A 6 6.32 18.59 -7.06
CA LEU A 6 6.11 17.21 -7.48
C LEU A 6 5.80 16.31 -6.27
N ARG A 7 6.49 16.54 -5.16
CA ARG A 7 6.30 15.85 -3.88
C ARG A 7 4.87 16.03 -3.35
N GLU A 8 4.36 17.26 -3.33
CA GLU A 8 2.99 17.55 -2.89
C GLU A 8 1.92 16.90 -3.79
N LYS A 9 2.13 16.87 -5.10
CA LYS A 9 1.20 16.24 -6.04
C LYS A 9 1.21 14.71 -6.00
N LEU A 10 2.35 14.09 -5.70
CA LEU A 10 2.55 12.66 -5.84
C LEU A 10 2.10 11.84 -4.63
N ILE A 11 2.19 12.42 -3.43
CA ILE A 11 2.28 11.62 -2.21
C ILE A 11 1.44 12.18 -1.06
N SER A 12 1.02 13.45 -1.14
CA SER A 12 0.19 14.04 -0.09
C SER A 12 -1.22 13.46 -0.13
N GLY A 13 -1.78 13.17 1.05
CA GLY A 13 -3.15 12.73 1.18
C GLY A 13 -3.31 11.22 1.38
N VAL A 14 -4.51 10.76 1.06
CA VAL A 14 -4.90 9.37 1.26
C VAL A 14 -4.84 8.60 -0.05
N HIS A 15 -4.04 7.53 -0.07
CA HIS A 15 -4.02 6.54 -1.12
C HIS A 15 -4.67 5.25 -0.61
N ALA A 16 -5.63 4.71 -1.35
CA ALA A 16 -6.17 3.39 -1.05
C ALA A 16 -5.20 2.30 -1.54
N ALA A 17 -4.81 1.40 -0.64
CA ALA A 17 -4.11 0.18 -1.03
C ALA A 17 -5.13 -0.81 -1.58
N VAL A 18 -5.20 -0.93 -2.91
CA VAL A 18 -6.25 -1.68 -3.60
C VAL A 18 -5.96 -3.18 -3.59
N GLY A 19 -6.97 -3.98 -3.19
CA GLY A 19 -6.93 -5.43 -3.33
C GLY A 19 -7.01 -5.86 -4.80
N THR A 20 -6.46 -7.03 -5.10
CA THR A 20 -6.60 -7.67 -6.41
C THR A 20 -7.68 -8.75 -6.32
N PRO A 21 -8.92 -8.49 -6.79
CA PRO A 21 -9.95 -9.52 -6.80
C PRO A 21 -9.58 -10.62 -7.81
N ARG A 22 -9.90 -11.87 -7.45
CA ARG A 22 -9.59 -13.03 -8.27
C ARG A 22 -10.82 -13.89 -8.46
N ASP A 23 -10.93 -14.50 -9.63
CA ASP A 23 -11.97 -15.48 -9.95
C ASP A 23 -11.73 -16.83 -9.24
N GLU A 24 -12.63 -17.78 -9.43
CA GLU A 24 -12.55 -19.15 -8.86
C GLU A 24 -11.32 -19.95 -9.32
N HIS A 25 -10.66 -19.51 -10.39
CA HIS A 25 -9.42 -20.10 -10.90
C HIS A 25 -8.17 -19.34 -10.45
N GLY A 26 -8.32 -18.35 -9.54
CA GLY A 26 -7.23 -17.53 -9.03
C GLY A 26 -6.70 -16.47 -10.00
N ARG A 27 -7.37 -16.23 -11.15
CA ARG A 27 -6.99 -15.21 -12.15
C ARG A 27 -7.60 -13.86 -11.79
N LEU A 28 -6.99 -12.77 -12.27
CA LEU A 28 -7.52 -11.42 -12.09
C LEU A 28 -8.99 -11.32 -12.57
N ASP A 29 -9.89 -10.92 -11.66
CA ASP A 29 -11.25 -10.54 -11.98
C ASP A 29 -11.28 -9.04 -12.35
N GLU A 30 -11.08 -8.74 -13.65
CA GLU A 30 -11.04 -7.37 -14.14
C GLU A 30 -12.36 -6.59 -13.90
N PRO A 31 -13.56 -7.16 -14.13
CA PRO A 31 -14.82 -6.50 -13.80
C PRO A 31 -14.91 -6.08 -12.32
N ALA A 32 -14.58 -6.99 -11.40
CA ALA A 32 -14.59 -6.68 -9.97
C ALA A 32 -13.53 -5.63 -9.60
N PHE A 33 -12.35 -5.67 -10.21
CA PHE A 33 -11.30 -4.66 -9.99
C PHE A 33 -11.76 -3.28 -10.48
N ARG A 34 -12.39 -3.18 -11.63
CA ARG A 34 -12.99 -1.93 -12.15
C ARG A 34 -14.04 -1.37 -11.20
N THR A 35 -14.95 -2.22 -10.74
CA THR A 35 -16.00 -1.84 -9.78
C THR A 35 -15.40 -1.31 -8.48
N THR A 36 -14.35 -1.97 -7.97
CA THR A 36 -13.63 -1.51 -6.76
C THR A 36 -13.04 -0.12 -6.95
N LEU A 37 -12.34 0.13 -8.05
CA LEU A 37 -11.76 1.45 -8.33
C LEU A 37 -12.84 2.53 -8.48
N GLN A 38 -13.95 2.23 -9.18
CA GLN A 38 -15.08 3.15 -9.33
C GLN A 38 -15.74 3.49 -8.00
N TYR A 39 -15.91 2.49 -7.13
CA TYR A 39 -16.39 2.69 -5.77
C TYR A 39 -15.49 3.67 -4.99
N LEU A 40 -14.19 3.45 -5.00
CA LEU A 40 -13.22 4.28 -4.30
C LEU A 40 -13.21 5.73 -4.83
N MET A 41 -13.22 5.89 -6.15
CA MET A 41 -13.30 7.20 -6.80
C MET A 41 -14.60 7.93 -6.43
N GLY A 42 -15.74 7.23 -6.42
CA GLY A 42 -17.04 7.76 -6.03
C GLY A 42 -17.09 8.21 -4.55
N HIS A 43 -16.18 7.70 -3.72
CA HIS A 43 -16.03 8.09 -2.30
C HIS A 43 -14.90 9.10 -2.05
N GLY A 44 -14.35 9.74 -3.09
CA GLY A 44 -13.42 10.83 -2.97
C GLY A 44 -11.94 10.42 -2.83
N VAL A 45 -11.61 9.16 -3.12
CA VAL A 45 -10.21 8.71 -3.21
C VAL A 45 -9.58 9.23 -4.50
N THR A 46 -8.43 9.88 -4.37
CA THR A 46 -7.68 10.48 -5.48
C THR A 46 -6.28 9.89 -5.65
N GLY A 47 -5.93 8.90 -4.83
CA GLY A 47 -4.65 8.18 -4.91
C GLY A 47 -4.86 6.68 -4.75
N PHE A 48 -4.13 5.88 -5.52
CA PHE A 48 -4.24 4.43 -5.53
C PHE A 48 -2.86 3.79 -5.42
N ALA A 49 -2.73 2.79 -4.54
CA ALA A 49 -1.57 1.92 -4.51
C ALA A 49 -1.99 0.52 -4.93
N ILE A 50 -1.61 0.12 -6.13
CA ILE A 50 -1.91 -1.20 -6.71
C ILE A 50 -0.72 -2.13 -6.57
N ASN A 51 -0.97 -3.43 -6.64
CA ASN A 51 0.06 -4.46 -6.56
C ASN A 51 1.00 -4.32 -5.34
N GLY A 52 0.45 -3.84 -4.21
CA GLY A 52 1.14 -3.86 -2.91
C GLY A 52 0.82 -5.14 -2.12
N ALA A 53 1.07 -5.12 -0.82
CA ALA A 53 0.72 -6.25 0.08
C ALA A 53 -0.79 -6.52 0.10
N THR A 54 -1.62 -5.48 0.14
CA THR A 54 -3.09 -5.61 0.06
C THR A 54 -3.53 -6.21 -1.29
N GLY A 55 -2.80 -5.91 -2.36
CA GLY A 55 -3.02 -6.49 -3.69
C GLY A 55 -2.37 -7.86 -3.88
N GLU A 56 -1.71 -8.41 -2.84
CA GLU A 56 -1.03 -9.72 -2.88
C GLU A 56 -0.04 -9.82 -4.06
N TYR A 57 0.87 -8.84 -4.16
CA TYR A 57 1.83 -8.71 -5.27
C TYR A 57 2.60 -10.01 -5.58
N CYS A 58 2.83 -10.86 -4.58
CA CYS A 58 3.51 -12.14 -4.74
C CYS A 58 2.73 -13.16 -5.57
N LEU A 59 1.43 -12.95 -5.80
CA LEU A 59 0.55 -13.78 -6.62
C LEU A 59 0.30 -13.21 -8.00
N THR A 60 0.76 -11.99 -8.27
CA THR A 60 0.48 -11.28 -9.53
C THR A 60 1.50 -11.67 -10.59
N THR A 61 1.02 -12.14 -11.73
CA THR A 61 1.86 -12.39 -12.91
C THR A 61 2.17 -11.08 -13.65
N PRO A 62 3.24 -11.00 -14.46
CA PRO A 62 3.53 -9.83 -15.29
C PRO A 62 2.36 -9.43 -16.22
N ALA A 63 1.64 -10.42 -16.78
CA ALA A 63 0.47 -10.17 -17.61
C ALA A 63 -0.68 -9.53 -16.81
N GLU A 64 -0.96 -10.03 -15.60
CA GLU A 64 -1.96 -9.43 -14.70
C GLU A 64 -1.54 -8.03 -14.25
N LEU A 65 -0.25 -7.81 -13.94
CA LEU A 65 0.27 -6.49 -13.57
C LEU A 65 0.03 -5.47 -14.70
N THR A 66 0.30 -5.87 -15.94
CA THR A 66 0.01 -5.04 -17.12
C THR A 66 -1.48 -4.65 -17.17
N ARG A 67 -2.39 -5.58 -16.89
CA ARG A 67 -3.84 -5.32 -16.86
C ARG A 67 -4.23 -4.41 -15.69
N LEU A 68 -3.72 -4.67 -14.50
CA LEU A 68 -3.98 -3.83 -13.31
C LEU A 68 -3.59 -2.37 -13.56
N VAL A 69 -2.39 -2.15 -14.10
CA VAL A 69 -1.90 -0.80 -14.42
C VAL A 69 -2.77 -0.15 -15.50
N ALA A 70 -3.06 -0.86 -16.60
CA ALA A 70 -3.86 -0.34 -17.71
C ALA A 70 -5.26 0.06 -17.25
N ILE A 71 -5.97 -0.79 -16.50
CA ILE A 71 -7.31 -0.52 -15.98
C ILE A 71 -7.29 0.69 -15.04
N THR A 72 -6.32 0.74 -14.13
CA THR A 72 -6.22 1.85 -13.17
C THR A 72 -5.97 3.17 -13.90
N ARG A 73 -5.08 3.20 -14.86
CA ARG A 73 -4.78 4.41 -15.65
C ARG A 73 -5.95 4.85 -16.51
N GLU A 74 -6.66 3.91 -17.13
CA GLU A 74 -7.88 4.17 -17.91
C GLU A 74 -8.94 4.87 -17.04
N LEU A 75 -9.29 4.27 -15.89
CA LEU A 75 -10.34 4.80 -15.03
C LEU A 75 -9.97 6.13 -14.38
N THR A 76 -8.73 6.28 -13.96
CA THR A 76 -8.27 7.53 -13.32
C THR A 76 -8.06 8.65 -14.33
N ALA A 77 -7.86 8.34 -15.61
CA ALA A 77 -7.64 9.31 -16.69
C ALA A 77 -6.60 10.40 -16.34
N GLY A 78 -5.55 10.03 -15.61
CA GLY A 78 -4.50 10.94 -15.17
C GLY A 78 -4.88 11.90 -14.02
N ARG A 79 -6.09 11.78 -13.47
CA ARG A 79 -6.59 12.65 -12.39
C ARG A 79 -6.22 12.18 -10.98
N ALA A 80 -5.69 10.96 -10.87
CA ALA A 80 -5.26 10.38 -9.61
C ALA A 80 -3.78 9.97 -9.68
N SER A 81 -3.10 10.01 -8.53
CA SER A 81 -1.79 9.39 -8.40
C SER A 81 -1.93 7.87 -8.32
N VAL A 82 -1.07 7.16 -9.04
CA VAL A 82 -1.04 5.69 -9.07
C VAL A 82 0.35 5.22 -8.66
N LEU A 83 0.42 4.59 -7.51
CA LEU A 83 1.63 3.96 -6.99
C LEU A 83 1.56 2.47 -7.29
N CYS A 84 2.66 1.87 -7.75
CA CYS A 84 2.68 0.46 -8.11
C CYS A 84 3.74 -0.31 -7.34
N GLY A 85 3.34 -1.39 -6.66
CA GLY A 85 4.27 -2.34 -6.06
C GLY A 85 5.04 -3.11 -7.13
N ILE A 86 6.36 -3.13 -7.01
CA ILE A 86 7.27 -3.82 -7.95
C ILE A 86 7.95 -5.04 -7.33
N GLY A 87 7.47 -5.49 -6.18
CA GLY A 87 8.07 -6.60 -5.44
C GLY A 87 8.13 -7.90 -6.23
N SER A 88 9.25 -8.61 -6.03
CA SER A 88 9.49 -9.94 -6.58
C SER A 88 10.50 -10.68 -5.69
N ALA A 89 10.71 -11.97 -5.95
CA ALA A 89 11.68 -12.77 -5.22
C ALA A 89 13.15 -12.35 -5.45
N GLY A 90 13.44 -11.56 -6.49
CA GLY A 90 14.78 -11.09 -6.79
C GLY A 90 14.80 -9.87 -7.70
N ILE A 91 15.99 -9.31 -7.93
CA ILE A 91 16.20 -8.06 -8.65
C ILE A 91 15.57 -8.08 -10.05
N HIS A 92 15.79 -9.15 -10.84
CA HIS A 92 15.27 -9.23 -12.20
C HIS A 92 13.75 -9.09 -12.28
N GLY A 93 13.02 -9.79 -11.42
CA GLY A 93 11.58 -9.66 -11.37
C GLY A 93 11.10 -8.29 -10.87
N CYS A 94 11.84 -7.65 -9.95
CA CYS A 94 11.55 -6.27 -9.56
C CYS A 94 11.70 -5.31 -10.73
N LEU A 95 12.72 -5.46 -11.54
CA LEU A 95 12.99 -4.62 -12.71
C LEU A 95 11.96 -4.87 -13.84
N GLU A 96 11.55 -6.11 -14.05
CA GLU A 96 10.47 -6.46 -14.98
C GLU A 96 9.15 -5.80 -14.58
N ASN A 97 8.77 -5.94 -13.31
CA ASN A 97 7.56 -5.30 -12.77
C ASN A 97 7.64 -3.77 -12.87
N ALA A 98 8.81 -3.19 -12.61
CA ALA A 98 9.03 -1.75 -12.74
C ALA A 98 8.87 -1.28 -14.19
N ALA A 99 9.42 -2.03 -15.16
CA ALA A 99 9.26 -1.71 -16.57
C ALA A 99 7.79 -1.69 -17.00
N ILE A 100 7.00 -2.68 -16.58
CA ILE A 100 5.55 -2.74 -16.83
C ILE A 100 4.85 -1.52 -16.21
N ALA A 101 5.14 -1.21 -14.95
CA ALA A 101 4.53 -0.11 -14.23
C ALA A 101 4.85 1.25 -14.90
N VAL A 102 6.11 1.48 -15.26
CA VAL A 102 6.57 2.70 -15.91
C VAL A 102 5.97 2.87 -17.31
N GLN A 103 5.97 1.81 -18.12
CA GLN A 103 5.32 1.83 -19.44
C GLN A 103 3.82 2.15 -19.35
N GLY A 104 3.17 1.66 -18.30
CA GLY A 104 1.78 1.97 -18.01
C GLY A 104 1.54 3.37 -17.43
N GLY A 105 2.59 4.16 -17.17
CA GLY A 105 2.50 5.56 -16.74
C GLY A 105 2.09 5.73 -15.28
N VAL A 106 2.57 4.86 -14.37
CA VAL A 106 2.36 5.05 -12.92
C VAL A 106 3.15 6.24 -12.40
N THR A 107 2.70 6.78 -11.29
CA THR A 107 3.25 8.00 -10.69
C THR A 107 4.54 7.74 -9.89
N ALA A 108 4.61 6.60 -9.19
CA ALA A 108 5.77 6.17 -8.43
C ALA A 108 5.78 4.65 -8.24
N LEU A 109 6.95 4.12 -7.91
CA LEU A 109 7.20 2.71 -7.66
C LEU A 109 7.30 2.46 -6.15
N LEU A 110 6.71 1.37 -5.66
CA LEU A 110 6.88 0.89 -4.28
C LEU A 110 7.80 -0.33 -4.33
N LEU A 111 9.00 -0.22 -3.75
CA LEU A 111 10.00 -1.27 -3.70
C LEU A 111 9.97 -1.96 -2.33
N PRO A 112 9.30 -3.11 -2.17
CA PRO A 112 9.40 -3.90 -0.95
C PRO A 112 10.75 -4.59 -0.87
N MET A 113 11.17 -4.88 0.37
CA MET A 113 12.40 -5.62 0.60
C MET A 113 12.25 -7.07 0.16
N PRO A 114 13.35 -7.73 -0.23
CA PRO A 114 13.34 -9.14 -0.55
C PRO A 114 12.86 -9.95 0.67
N HIS A 115 12.12 -11.00 0.40
CA HIS A 115 11.52 -11.87 1.41
C HIS A 115 11.96 -13.30 1.19
N PHE A 116 11.53 -14.19 2.07
CA PHE A 116 11.83 -15.62 2.12
C PHE A 116 13.07 -15.96 2.97
N PHE A 117 14.17 -15.18 2.88
CA PHE A 117 15.34 -15.38 3.74
C PHE A 117 15.54 -14.17 4.66
N PRO A 118 16.12 -14.34 5.85
CA PRO A 118 16.55 -13.21 6.65
C PRO A 118 17.79 -12.57 6.01
N TYR A 119 17.67 -11.27 5.70
CA TYR A 119 18.76 -10.48 5.13
C TYR A 119 19.28 -9.49 6.18
N ALA A 120 20.61 -9.29 6.21
CA ALA A 120 21.21 -8.23 7.00
C ALA A 120 20.93 -6.84 6.38
N GLN A 121 21.07 -5.77 7.17
CA GLN A 121 20.86 -4.41 6.65
C GLN A 121 21.75 -4.07 5.46
N THR A 122 22.99 -4.53 5.48
CA THR A 122 23.94 -4.38 4.35
C THR A 122 23.50 -5.10 3.08
N ASP A 123 22.81 -6.24 3.19
CA ASP A 123 22.27 -6.96 2.04
C ASP A 123 21.05 -6.20 1.48
N LEU A 124 20.19 -5.65 2.35
CA LEU A 124 19.05 -4.84 1.95
C LEU A 124 19.49 -3.54 1.27
N GLU A 125 20.55 -2.91 1.80
CA GLU A 125 21.14 -1.72 1.20
C GLU A 125 21.69 -2.03 -0.20
N ALA A 126 22.50 -3.10 -0.35
CA ALA A 126 23.02 -3.51 -1.63
C ALA A 126 21.91 -3.83 -2.65
N PHE A 127 20.84 -4.52 -2.22
CA PHE A 127 19.67 -4.79 -3.05
C PHE A 127 19.00 -3.50 -3.54
N CYS A 128 18.70 -2.58 -2.63
CA CYS A 128 18.04 -1.32 -2.96
C CYS A 128 18.90 -0.45 -3.90
N ILE A 129 20.21 -0.36 -3.65
CA ILE A 129 21.14 0.37 -4.51
C ILE A 129 21.15 -0.22 -5.91
N ALA A 130 21.27 -1.56 -6.04
CA ALA A 130 21.29 -2.23 -7.34
C ALA A 130 20.01 -2.00 -8.15
N VAL A 131 18.83 -2.08 -7.50
CA VAL A 131 17.54 -1.78 -8.15
C VAL A 131 17.46 -0.31 -8.53
N ALA A 132 17.76 0.61 -7.61
CA ALA A 132 17.68 2.04 -7.84
C ALA A 132 18.60 2.52 -8.97
N GLN A 133 19.85 2.06 -8.99
CA GLN A 133 20.82 2.40 -10.03
C GLN A 133 20.39 1.88 -11.41
N ASN A 134 19.84 0.67 -11.49
CA ASN A 134 19.31 0.15 -12.76
C ASN A 134 18.12 0.99 -13.23
N LEU A 135 17.17 1.28 -12.35
CA LEU A 135 16.00 2.09 -12.70
C LEU A 135 16.39 3.50 -13.17
N ALA A 136 17.39 4.13 -12.55
CA ALA A 136 17.86 5.46 -12.93
C ALA A 136 18.41 5.54 -14.36
N GLN A 137 18.81 4.42 -14.95
CA GLN A 137 19.27 4.35 -16.35
C GLN A 137 18.11 4.29 -17.36
N HIS A 138 16.92 3.91 -16.92
CA HIS A 138 15.81 3.59 -17.81
C HIS A 138 14.55 4.41 -17.56
N THR A 139 14.45 5.09 -16.41
CA THR A 139 13.24 5.87 -16.04
C THR A 139 13.55 6.97 -15.04
N GLU A 140 12.73 8.02 -15.08
CA GLU A 140 12.69 9.06 -14.06
C GLU A 140 11.62 8.81 -12.97
N ALA A 141 10.92 7.67 -13.03
CA ALA A 141 9.89 7.35 -12.05
C ALA A 141 10.49 7.25 -10.64
N PRO A 142 9.97 8.01 -9.66
CA PRO A 142 10.49 7.99 -8.31
C PRO A 142 10.18 6.67 -7.61
N VAL A 143 11.08 6.26 -6.72
CA VAL A 143 10.97 5.04 -5.93
C VAL A 143 10.70 5.41 -4.46
N LEU A 144 9.71 4.77 -3.86
CA LEU A 144 9.50 4.72 -2.43
C LEU A 144 9.93 3.35 -1.93
N LEU A 145 10.80 3.30 -0.94
CA LEU A 145 11.07 2.08 -0.20
C LEU A 145 9.77 1.60 0.45
N TYR A 146 9.57 0.29 0.54
CA TYR A 146 8.39 -0.26 1.15
C TYR A 146 8.76 -1.22 2.28
N ASN A 147 8.70 -0.73 3.51
CA ASN A 147 8.97 -1.51 4.71
C ASN A 147 7.72 -2.29 5.14
N LEU A 148 7.83 -3.62 5.14
CA LEU A 148 6.75 -4.56 5.47
C LEU A 148 7.15 -5.40 6.69
N PRO A 149 6.24 -5.63 7.67
CA PRO A 149 6.57 -6.35 8.89
C PRO A 149 6.83 -7.85 8.68
N PHE A 150 6.45 -8.39 7.52
CA PHE A 150 6.60 -9.82 7.17
C PHE A 150 7.70 -10.07 6.13
N THR A 151 8.47 -9.06 5.79
CA THR A 151 9.71 -9.16 5.01
C THR A 151 10.91 -8.83 5.90
N SER A 152 12.09 -8.71 5.32
CA SER A 152 13.23 -8.14 6.05
C SER A 152 12.98 -6.66 6.32
N ALA A 153 12.90 -6.29 7.60
CA ALA A 153 12.60 -4.93 8.00
C ALA A 153 13.81 -4.01 7.83
N LEU A 154 13.59 -2.82 7.30
CA LEU A 154 14.59 -1.76 7.23
C LEU A 154 14.74 -1.07 8.59
N GLU A 155 15.96 -0.72 8.93
CA GLU A 155 16.29 0.13 10.08
C GLU A 155 16.35 1.62 9.68
N PRO A 156 16.11 2.57 10.62
CA PRO A 156 16.10 4.00 10.31
C PRO A 156 17.37 4.50 9.62
N HIS A 157 18.54 4.02 10.05
CA HIS A 157 19.82 4.45 9.48
C HIS A 157 20.02 3.93 8.06
N THR A 158 19.65 2.68 7.78
CA THR A 158 19.69 2.11 6.42
C THR A 158 18.83 2.91 5.46
N VAL A 159 17.61 3.30 5.88
CA VAL A 159 16.73 4.14 5.06
C VAL A 159 17.37 5.50 4.78
N GLN A 160 17.97 6.14 5.79
CA GLN A 160 18.69 7.40 5.61
C GLN A 160 19.82 7.26 4.58
N THR A 161 20.69 6.25 4.73
CA THR A 161 21.79 5.99 3.81
C THR A 161 21.30 5.82 2.37
N LEU A 162 20.21 5.07 2.16
CA LEU A 162 19.63 4.86 0.84
C LEU A 162 19.08 6.16 0.22
N LEU A 163 18.44 7.02 1.01
CA LEU A 163 17.95 8.32 0.55
C LEU A 163 19.08 9.28 0.18
N GLU A 164 20.21 9.20 0.87
CA GLU A 164 21.41 10.02 0.60
C GLU A 164 22.20 9.50 -0.60
N THR A 165 22.21 8.18 -0.83
CA THR A 165 23.01 7.52 -1.86
C THR A 165 22.29 7.43 -3.21
N CYS A 166 20.96 7.25 -3.22
CA CYS A 166 20.17 7.00 -4.41
C CYS A 166 19.16 8.15 -4.66
N PRO A 167 19.47 9.12 -5.53
CA PRO A 167 18.61 10.30 -5.74
C PRO A 167 17.19 10.00 -6.24
N ASN A 168 16.97 8.86 -6.88
CA ASN A 168 15.65 8.41 -7.34
C ASN A 168 14.84 7.69 -6.25
N ILE A 169 15.44 7.36 -5.09
CA ILE A 169 14.72 6.95 -3.89
C ILE A 169 14.30 8.23 -3.16
N ILE A 170 13.00 8.52 -3.14
CA ILE A 170 12.48 9.80 -2.62
C ILE A 170 11.88 9.69 -1.22
N GLY A 171 11.73 8.50 -0.67
CA GLY A 171 11.11 8.30 0.64
C GLY A 171 10.78 6.85 0.93
N ILE A 172 9.88 6.67 1.87
CA ILE A 172 9.46 5.36 2.35
C ILE A 172 7.96 5.29 2.64
N LYS A 173 7.35 4.16 2.32
CA LYS A 173 6.10 3.68 2.92
C LYS A 173 6.45 2.71 4.05
N ASP A 174 6.14 3.08 5.29
CA ASP A 174 6.42 2.23 6.45
C ASP A 174 5.13 1.57 6.98
N SER A 175 5.08 0.24 6.85
CA SER A 175 3.98 -0.61 7.35
C SER A 175 4.40 -1.45 8.57
N SER A 176 5.52 -1.13 9.23
CA SER A 176 6.02 -1.88 10.40
C SER A 176 5.11 -1.80 11.63
N GLY A 177 4.25 -0.78 11.71
CA GLY A 177 3.47 -0.49 12.91
C GLY A 177 4.23 0.36 13.94
N SER A 178 5.52 0.70 13.69
CA SER A 178 6.30 1.70 14.43
C SER A 178 6.33 3.02 13.66
N LEU A 179 6.62 4.11 14.37
CA LEU A 179 6.91 5.43 13.78
C LEU A 179 8.40 5.78 13.80
N ASP A 180 9.27 4.86 14.19
CA ASP A 180 10.69 5.16 14.44
C ASP A 180 11.42 5.63 13.18
N ILE A 181 11.17 4.99 12.03
CA ILE A 181 11.75 5.41 10.74
C ILE A 181 11.23 6.81 10.37
N LEU A 182 9.93 7.05 10.47
CA LEU A 182 9.33 8.34 10.10
C LEU A 182 9.80 9.46 11.00
N ARG A 183 9.89 9.23 12.32
CA ARG A 183 10.45 10.17 13.30
C ARG A 183 11.93 10.45 13.03
N HIS A 184 12.70 9.41 12.69
CA HIS A 184 14.11 9.56 12.34
C HIS A 184 14.28 10.46 11.12
N LEU A 185 13.58 10.17 10.03
CA LEU A 185 13.64 10.92 8.78
C LEU A 185 13.14 12.37 8.93
N THR A 186 12.18 12.62 9.81
CA THR A 186 11.71 13.99 10.10
C THR A 186 12.86 14.88 10.60
N ARG A 187 13.80 14.29 11.35
CA ARG A 187 14.96 15.02 11.91
C ARG A 187 16.16 15.06 10.98
N THR A 188 16.43 13.96 10.26
CA THR A 188 17.69 13.76 9.51
C THR A 188 17.57 14.05 8.02
N VAL A 189 16.43 13.72 7.41
CA VAL A 189 16.16 13.93 5.98
C VAL A 189 14.76 14.54 5.80
N PRO A 190 14.54 15.82 6.20
CA PRO A 190 13.22 16.46 6.16
C PRO A 190 12.60 16.51 4.75
N SER A 191 13.43 16.40 3.70
CA SER A 191 12.99 16.35 2.31
C SER A 191 12.45 14.98 1.89
N ALA A 192 12.64 13.91 2.67
CA ALA A 192 12.13 12.59 2.34
C ALA A 192 10.60 12.53 2.41
N CYS A 193 10.00 11.74 1.52
CA CYS A 193 8.58 11.43 1.57
C CYS A 193 8.30 10.35 2.62
N ARG A 194 7.49 10.68 3.62
CA ARG A 194 7.20 9.83 4.79
C ARG A 194 5.76 9.38 4.73
N ILE A 195 5.55 8.12 4.34
CA ILE A 195 4.22 7.56 4.14
C ILE A 195 3.91 6.53 5.22
N VAL A 196 2.82 6.74 5.94
CA VAL A 196 2.25 5.74 6.84
C VAL A 196 1.64 4.61 6.00
N GLY A 197 2.05 3.38 6.27
CA GLY A 197 1.53 2.18 5.63
C GLY A 197 0.73 1.27 6.57
N SER A 198 0.78 1.53 7.89
CA SER A 198 0.02 0.82 8.91
C SER A 198 -1.08 1.72 9.46
N ASP A 199 -2.33 1.36 9.19
CA ASP A 199 -3.50 2.15 9.65
C ASP A 199 -3.54 2.31 11.17
N GLY A 200 -2.99 1.35 11.93
CA GLY A 200 -2.98 1.36 13.39
C GLY A 200 -2.22 2.51 14.04
N VAL A 201 -1.24 3.09 13.35
CA VAL A 201 -0.42 4.20 13.84
C VAL A 201 -0.73 5.53 13.14
N LEU A 202 -1.73 5.56 12.27
CA LEU A 202 -2.05 6.76 11.46
C LEU A 202 -2.38 7.97 12.33
N GLN A 203 -3.27 7.81 13.33
CA GLN A 203 -3.63 8.92 14.21
C GLN A 203 -2.40 9.51 14.90
N GLN A 204 -1.54 8.66 15.45
CA GLN A 204 -0.34 9.10 16.15
C GLN A 204 0.63 9.82 15.21
N ALA A 205 0.80 9.31 13.99
CA ALA A 205 1.64 9.95 12.98
C ALA A 205 1.15 11.35 12.59
N LEU A 206 -0.17 11.54 12.50
CA LEU A 206 -0.80 12.84 12.23
C LEU A 206 -0.59 13.82 13.41
N ILE A 207 -0.80 13.36 14.65
CA ILE A 207 -0.59 14.17 15.86
C ILE A 207 0.87 14.65 15.95
N GLU A 208 1.82 13.77 15.66
CA GLU A 208 3.26 14.09 15.72
C GLU A 208 3.76 14.87 14.49
N GLY A 209 2.98 14.94 13.41
CA GLY A 209 3.40 15.61 12.17
C GLY A 209 4.58 14.91 11.46
N VAL A 210 4.71 13.59 11.64
CA VAL A 210 5.84 12.81 11.10
C VAL A 210 5.54 12.13 9.77
N CYS A 211 4.36 12.35 9.17
CA CYS A 211 4.01 11.80 7.88
C CYS A 211 3.53 12.87 6.90
N ASP A 212 3.77 12.63 5.62
CA ASP A 212 3.33 13.46 4.51
C ASP A 212 2.06 12.90 3.84
N GLY A 213 1.77 11.61 4.05
CA GLY A 213 0.60 10.93 3.50
C GLY A 213 0.39 9.53 4.10
N VAL A 214 -0.66 8.86 3.65
CA VAL A 214 -1.00 7.49 4.04
C VAL A 214 -1.33 6.64 2.82
N ILE A 215 -0.83 5.40 2.80
CA ILE A 215 -1.30 4.34 1.91
C ILE A 215 -2.01 3.31 2.77
N SER A 216 -3.33 3.41 2.83
CA SER A 216 -4.19 2.72 3.77
C SER A 216 -4.85 1.48 3.16
N GLY A 217 -4.72 0.34 3.85
CA GLY A 217 -5.51 -0.86 3.54
C GLY A 217 -6.98 -0.66 3.87
N VAL A 218 -7.28 -0.02 4.99
CA VAL A 218 -8.65 0.26 5.43
C VAL A 218 -9.39 1.18 4.46
N ALA A 219 -8.68 2.13 3.82
CA ALA A 219 -9.28 2.98 2.79
C ALA A 219 -9.84 2.21 1.59
N SER A 220 -9.42 0.97 1.34
CA SER A 220 -9.99 0.13 0.28
C SER A 220 -11.42 -0.35 0.57
N VAL A 221 -11.85 -0.30 1.83
CA VAL A 221 -13.19 -0.72 2.28
C VAL A 221 -13.97 0.45 2.86
N LEU A 222 -13.32 1.27 3.68
CA LEU A 222 -13.90 2.40 4.41
C LEU A 222 -13.20 3.72 4.04
N PRO A 223 -13.24 4.15 2.77
CA PRO A 223 -12.49 5.32 2.32
C PRO A 223 -12.86 6.59 3.09
N ARG A 224 -14.14 6.82 3.40
CA ARG A 224 -14.59 8.01 4.13
C ARG A 224 -14.02 8.08 5.54
N LEU A 225 -13.91 6.94 6.23
CA LEU A 225 -13.34 6.88 7.58
C LEU A 225 -11.89 7.41 7.59
N ILE A 226 -11.07 6.93 6.66
CA ILE A 226 -9.67 7.35 6.55
C ILE A 226 -9.54 8.80 6.06
N LEU A 227 -10.38 9.22 5.10
CA LEU A 227 -10.39 10.61 4.62
C LEU A 227 -10.76 11.60 5.74
N THR A 228 -11.77 11.28 6.55
CA THR A 228 -12.17 12.10 7.71
C THR A 228 -11.06 12.15 8.75
N LEU A 229 -10.47 11.00 9.11
CA LEU A 229 -9.36 10.97 10.05
C LEU A 229 -8.17 11.79 9.56
N TYR A 230 -7.78 11.62 8.29
CA TYR A 230 -6.61 12.29 7.72
C TYR A 230 -6.81 13.80 7.61
N ARG A 231 -7.98 14.26 7.17
CA ARG A 231 -8.26 15.68 6.90
C ARG A 231 -8.63 16.48 8.15
N GLU A 232 -9.34 15.86 9.07
CA GLU A 232 -9.97 16.54 10.20
C GLU A 232 -9.35 16.18 11.55
N GLY A 233 -8.49 15.15 11.60
CA GLY A 233 -7.93 14.65 12.86
C GLY A 233 -9.01 14.09 13.80
N SER A 234 -10.16 13.65 13.26
CA SER A 234 -11.34 13.25 14.03
C SER A 234 -11.04 12.12 15.01
N THR A 235 -11.27 12.38 16.30
CA THR A 235 -11.10 11.38 17.37
C THR A 235 -12.11 10.25 17.27
N SER A 236 -13.34 10.52 16.82
CA SER A 236 -14.35 9.50 16.57
C SER A 236 -13.95 8.59 15.42
N ALA A 237 -13.45 9.14 14.31
CA ALA A 237 -12.92 8.36 13.21
C ALA A 237 -11.73 7.49 13.65
N ALA A 238 -10.85 8.02 14.49
CA ALA A 238 -9.74 7.25 15.05
C ALA A 238 -10.22 6.09 15.93
N ALA A 239 -11.20 6.31 16.77
CA ALA A 239 -11.79 5.25 17.61
C ALA A 239 -12.45 4.16 16.74
N SER A 240 -13.22 4.55 15.73
CA SER A 240 -13.84 3.61 14.77
C SER A 240 -12.76 2.81 14.00
N LEU A 241 -11.66 3.47 13.60
CA LEU A 241 -10.54 2.80 12.94
C LEU A 241 -9.90 1.73 13.84
N GLN A 242 -9.67 2.02 15.11
CA GLN A 242 -9.11 1.04 16.06
C GLN A 242 -10.06 -0.15 16.28
N GLN A 243 -11.38 0.08 16.37
CA GLN A 243 -12.36 -0.99 16.46
C GLN A 243 -12.32 -1.90 15.22
N PHE A 244 -12.26 -1.28 14.03
CA PHE A 244 -12.17 -2.03 12.77
C PHE A 244 -10.91 -2.87 12.68
N ILE A 245 -9.75 -2.28 12.97
CA ILE A 245 -8.46 -3.00 12.96
C ILE A 245 -8.48 -4.15 13.96
N HIS A 246 -9.03 -3.94 15.17
CA HIS A 246 -9.15 -4.99 16.16
C HIS A 246 -10.01 -6.16 15.66
N ALA A 247 -11.14 -5.87 15.01
CA ALA A 247 -12.00 -6.91 14.43
C ALA A 247 -11.32 -7.70 13.31
N LEU A 248 -10.39 -7.08 12.57
CA LEU A 248 -9.61 -7.76 11.53
C LEU A 248 -8.44 -8.58 12.08
N SER A 249 -8.03 -8.37 13.33
CA SER A 249 -6.80 -8.96 13.90
C SER A 249 -6.71 -10.50 13.85
N PRO A 250 -7.82 -11.27 13.85
CA PRO A 250 -7.73 -12.72 13.69
C PRO A 250 -7.27 -13.17 12.31
N PHE A 251 -7.35 -12.30 11.28
CA PHE A 251 -7.07 -12.68 9.88
C PHE A 251 -5.68 -12.24 9.44
N PRO A 252 -4.98 -13.05 8.62
CA PRO A 252 -3.79 -12.56 7.95
C PRO A 252 -4.14 -11.43 6.97
N THR A 253 -3.24 -10.47 6.83
CA THR A 253 -3.38 -9.41 5.83
C THR A 253 -3.24 -10.01 4.42
N PRO A 254 -4.14 -9.71 3.45
CA PRO A 254 -5.27 -8.77 3.52
C PRO A 254 -6.66 -9.43 3.72
N TRP A 255 -6.73 -10.64 4.26
CA TRP A 255 -7.96 -11.46 4.25
C TRP A 255 -9.15 -10.77 4.94
N GLY A 256 -8.92 -10.13 6.09
CA GLY A 256 -9.97 -9.39 6.79
C GLY A 256 -10.53 -8.24 5.94
N LEU A 257 -9.70 -7.54 5.19
CA LEU A 257 -10.13 -6.48 4.26
C LEU A 257 -10.93 -7.05 3.09
N LYS A 258 -10.54 -8.21 2.55
CA LYS A 258 -11.29 -8.88 1.47
C LYS A 258 -12.68 -9.30 1.96
N LEU A 259 -12.77 -9.93 3.14
CA LEU A 259 -14.05 -10.32 3.74
C LEU A 259 -14.96 -9.10 3.95
N THR A 260 -14.47 -8.05 4.57
CA THR A 260 -15.27 -6.84 4.81
C THR A 260 -15.61 -6.09 3.52
N GLY A 261 -14.74 -6.13 2.51
CA GLY A 261 -15.02 -5.64 1.17
C GLY A 261 -16.17 -6.38 0.49
N GLU A 262 -16.23 -7.71 0.63
CA GLU A 262 -17.36 -8.52 0.14
C GLU A 262 -18.64 -8.22 0.91
N TYR A 263 -18.58 -8.15 2.24
CA TYR A 263 -19.75 -7.82 3.08
C TYR A 263 -20.29 -6.40 2.80
N ALA A 264 -19.42 -5.50 2.36
CA ALA A 264 -19.79 -4.16 1.92
C ALA A 264 -20.31 -4.11 0.47
N GLY A 265 -20.21 -5.20 -0.29
CA GLY A 265 -20.61 -5.25 -1.70
C GLY A 265 -19.64 -4.54 -2.65
N ILE A 266 -18.37 -4.41 -2.26
CA ILE A 266 -17.34 -3.68 -3.04
C ILE A 266 -16.61 -4.61 -3.99
N MET A 267 -16.14 -5.75 -3.47
CA MET A 267 -15.39 -6.74 -4.24
C MET A 267 -15.63 -8.16 -3.69
N PRO A 268 -15.56 -9.21 -4.52
CA PRO A 268 -15.62 -10.58 -4.01
C PRO A 268 -14.40 -10.90 -3.16
N ALA A 269 -14.58 -11.64 -2.06
CA ALA A 269 -13.48 -12.18 -1.28
C ALA A 269 -12.92 -13.43 -1.95
N SER A 270 -11.66 -13.37 -2.33
CA SER A 270 -10.91 -14.51 -2.88
C SER A 270 -9.63 -14.72 -2.09
N PHE A 271 -9.26 -15.96 -1.84
CA PHE A 271 -8.11 -16.31 -1.00
C PHE A 271 -7.17 -17.24 -1.75
N SER A 272 -5.87 -17.04 -1.58
CA SER A 272 -4.83 -17.92 -2.14
C SER A 272 -4.79 -19.30 -1.48
N GLN A 273 -5.37 -19.41 -0.29
CA GLN A 273 -5.47 -20.65 0.50
C GLN A 273 -6.92 -20.83 0.98
N PRO A 274 -7.40 -22.06 1.14
CA PRO A 274 -8.74 -22.30 1.68
C PRO A 274 -8.83 -21.81 3.13
N LEU A 275 -9.98 -21.25 3.48
CA LEU A 275 -10.26 -20.92 4.88
C LEU A 275 -10.38 -22.21 5.70
N SER A 276 -9.64 -22.29 6.80
CA SER A 276 -9.81 -23.38 7.78
C SER A 276 -11.21 -23.33 8.41
N PRO A 277 -11.69 -24.44 9.03
CA PRO A 277 -12.97 -24.42 9.75
C PRO A 277 -13.05 -23.30 10.80
N GLU A 278 -11.98 -23.07 11.54
CA GLU A 278 -11.89 -21.99 12.51
C GLU A 278 -12.03 -20.61 11.86
N ARG A 279 -11.32 -20.39 10.72
CA ARG A 279 -11.41 -19.12 9.98
C ARG A 279 -12.80 -18.84 9.40
N ARG A 280 -13.54 -19.89 9.03
CA ARG A 280 -14.94 -19.74 8.58
C ARG A 280 -15.83 -19.25 9.73
N VAL A 281 -15.69 -19.80 10.93
CA VAL A 281 -16.42 -19.34 12.12
C VAL A 281 -16.07 -17.88 12.43
N GLN A 282 -14.78 -17.53 12.38
CA GLN A 282 -14.33 -16.13 12.57
C GLN A 282 -14.87 -15.20 11.48
N ALA A 283 -14.96 -15.65 10.23
CA ALA A 283 -15.52 -14.86 9.13
C ALA A 283 -17.01 -14.58 9.33
N GLU A 284 -17.82 -15.56 9.78
CA GLU A 284 -19.22 -15.33 10.11
C GLU A 284 -19.39 -14.36 11.29
N ALA A 285 -18.55 -14.46 12.31
CA ALA A 285 -18.55 -13.53 13.43
C ALA A 285 -18.18 -12.10 12.97
N LEU A 286 -17.14 -11.98 12.12
CA LEU A 286 -16.75 -10.69 11.52
C LEU A 286 -17.89 -10.11 10.68
N LYS A 287 -18.58 -10.93 9.89
CA LYS A 287 -19.72 -10.49 9.07
C LYS A 287 -20.83 -9.89 9.92
N ALA A 288 -21.26 -10.62 10.95
CA ALA A 288 -22.34 -10.17 11.86
C ALA A 288 -21.95 -8.84 12.55
N TRP A 289 -20.72 -8.78 13.07
CA TRP A 289 -20.21 -7.57 13.70
C TRP A 289 -20.12 -6.40 12.70
N PHE A 290 -19.52 -6.60 11.53
CA PHE A 290 -19.28 -5.55 10.55
C PHE A 290 -20.58 -4.93 10.02
N LEU A 291 -21.57 -5.77 9.71
CA LEU A 291 -22.87 -5.28 9.20
C LEU A 291 -23.60 -4.42 10.24
N SER A 292 -23.56 -4.79 11.52
CA SER A 292 -24.13 -4.00 12.60
C SER A 292 -23.33 -2.73 12.89
N TRP A 293 -22.00 -2.87 12.96
CA TRP A 293 -21.11 -1.76 13.32
C TRP A 293 -21.08 -0.66 12.27
N ARG A 294 -21.10 -1.00 10.98
CA ARG A 294 -21.05 0.00 9.91
C ARG A 294 -22.27 0.92 9.86
N GLU A 295 -23.40 0.51 10.43
CA GLU A 295 -24.59 1.35 10.54
C GLU A 295 -24.41 2.49 11.56
N SER A 296 -23.41 2.38 12.42
CA SER A 296 -23.04 3.40 13.42
C SER A 296 -21.98 4.40 12.95
N LEU A 297 -21.41 4.20 11.74
CA LEU A 297 -20.45 5.12 11.12
C LEU A 297 -21.16 6.29 10.43
#